data_5335ef7a1916d58a08b7b03dd9790d6d
#
_entry.id   5335ef7a1916d58a08b7b03dd9790d6d
#
_cell.length_a   1.000
_cell.length_b   1.000
_cell.length_c   1.000
_cell.angle_alpha   90.00
_cell.angle_beta   90.00
_cell.angle_gamma   90.00
#
_symmetry.space_group_name_H-M   'P 1'
#
loop_
_entity.id
_entity.type
_entity.pdbx_description
1 polymer ?
#
loop_
_entity_poly.entity_id
_entity_poly.type
_entity_poly.pdbx_seq_one_letter_code
_entity_poly.pdbx_strand_id
1 'polypeptide(L)'
;MSKPLTGRLTPQDYLQKTLNARVYDVAIVSPLQTAKSLSKRLGNTVLLKREDQQEVHSFKLRGAYNKMAHLTPVQLKKGVICASAGNHAQGVALSASKMGIRAVIVMPTTTPQLKVDAVKGFGGEVVLFGESYSDAYTHAVALEKKQGLTFVHPFDDADVIAGQGTVAMEMLQQLQSQNLKALDAVFVAIGGGGLISGVANYIKAVNPAIKVIGVQMNDSNAMIQSVKANKRVTLPDVGLFSDGTAVKLVGEETFRVVNSGLVDDYIEVNTDAVCAAIKDIFTDTRSIVEPAGALAVAAIKQYVAKHKSKGKTFAAILCGANMNFDRLRFVAE
;
A
#
# COMPACT_ATOMS: atom_id res chain seq x y z
N MET A 1 -14.36 -9.80 -26.95
CA MET A 1 -14.64 -8.36 -26.61
C MET A 1 -15.55 -8.35 -25.41
N SER A 2 -15.00 -8.14 -24.19
CA SER A 2 -15.79 -7.97 -22.97
C SER A 2 -16.39 -6.57 -22.98
N LYS A 3 -17.70 -6.47 -22.77
CA LYS A 3 -18.39 -5.19 -22.59
C LYS A 3 -17.75 -4.44 -21.41
N PRO A 4 -17.56 -3.10 -21.48
CA PRO A 4 -17.18 -2.33 -20.32
C PRO A 4 -18.26 -2.52 -19.25
N LEU A 5 -17.84 -2.91 -18.04
CA LEU A 5 -18.72 -3.02 -16.89
C LEU A 5 -19.27 -1.63 -16.55
N THR A 6 -20.53 -1.37 -16.93
CA THR A 6 -21.27 -0.13 -16.62
C THR A 6 -21.87 -0.15 -15.21
N GLY A 7 -21.25 -0.86 -14.25
CA GLY A 7 -21.69 -1.00 -12.87
C GLY A 7 -20.54 -0.93 -11.89
N ARG A 8 -20.85 -0.59 -10.65
CA ARG A 8 -19.88 -0.66 -9.53
C ARG A 8 -19.43 -2.10 -9.33
N LEU A 9 -18.10 -2.33 -9.25
CA LEU A 9 -17.54 -3.66 -9.05
C LEU A 9 -17.97 -4.24 -7.70
N THR A 10 -18.36 -5.52 -7.73
CA THR A 10 -18.69 -6.31 -6.54
C THR A 10 -17.42 -6.92 -5.91
N PRO A 11 -17.46 -7.42 -4.67
CA PRO A 11 -16.34 -8.19 -4.10
C PRO A 11 -15.93 -9.39 -4.96
N GLN A 12 -16.90 -10.04 -5.64
CA GLN A 12 -16.63 -11.15 -6.54
C GLN A 12 -15.86 -10.71 -7.80
N ASP A 13 -16.19 -9.54 -8.34
CA ASP A 13 -15.45 -8.98 -9.48
C ASP A 13 -13.99 -8.67 -9.08
N TYR A 14 -13.78 -8.13 -7.87
CA TYR A 14 -12.44 -7.89 -7.33
C TYR A 14 -11.67 -9.18 -7.09
N LEU A 15 -12.31 -10.24 -6.57
CA LEU A 15 -11.69 -11.56 -6.44
C LEU A 15 -11.19 -12.05 -7.80
N GLN A 16 -12.06 -11.99 -8.82
CA GLN A 16 -11.70 -12.43 -10.16
C GLN A 16 -10.58 -11.58 -10.77
N LYS A 17 -10.61 -10.26 -10.59
CA LYS A 17 -9.53 -9.37 -11.01
C LYS A 17 -8.21 -9.69 -10.31
N THR A 18 -8.24 -10.01 -9.01
CA THR A 18 -7.04 -10.36 -8.23
C THR A 18 -6.45 -11.69 -8.69
N LEU A 19 -7.29 -12.71 -8.94
CA LEU A 19 -6.85 -14.01 -9.45
C LEU A 19 -6.22 -13.93 -10.85
N ASN A 20 -6.65 -12.95 -11.67
CA ASN A 20 -6.11 -12.68 -13.00
C ASN A 20 -5.07 -11.57 -13.04
N ALA A 21 -4.66 -11.04 -11.87
CA ALA A 21 -3.73 -9.92 -11.80
C ALA A 21 -2.34 -10.31 -12.32
N ARG A 22 -1.81 -9.48 -13.18
CA ARG A 22 -0.46 -9.62 -13.73
C ARG A 22 0.51 -8.82 -12.88
N VAL A 23 1.10 -9.44 -11.87
CA VAL A 23 2.06 -8.77 -10.97
C VAL A 23 3.43 -9.44 -10.99
N TYR A 24 3.50 -10.74 -11.31
CA TYR A 24 4.71 -11.54 -11.17
C TYR A 24 5.74 -11.33 -12.27
N ASP A 25 5.43 -10.51 -13.26
CA ASP A 25 6.43 -10.01 -14.22
C ASP A 25 7.42 -9.02 -13.56
N VAL A 26 7.06 -8.43 -12.42
CA VAL A 26 7.87 -7.45 -11.68
C VAL A 26 7.96 -7.73 -10.17
N ALA A 27 6.94 -8.35 -9.58
CA ALA A 27 6.89 -8.62 -8.15
C ALA A 27 7.38 -10.04 -7.85
N ILE A 28 8.12 -10.17 -6.75
CA ILE A 28 8.39 -11.50 -6.17
C ILE A 28 7.23 -11.91 -5.25
N VAL A 29 7.06 -13.21 -5.04
CA VAL A 29 6.27 -13.73 -3.92
C VAL A 29 7.03 -13.41 -2.64
N SER A 30 6.66 -12.31 -1.98
CA SER A 30 7.38 -11.83 -0.81
C SER A 30 7.23 -12.79 0.37
N PRO A 31 8.24 -12.93 1.25
CA PRO A 31 8.16 -13.87 2.37
C PRO A 31 7.02 -13.56 3.34
N LEU A 32 6.43 -14.62 3.90
CA LEU A 32 5.61 -14.56 5.11
C LEU A 32 6.46 -15.09 6.27
N GLN A 33 7.03 -14.20 7.06
CA GLN A 33 8.03 -14.50 8.08
C GLN A 33 7.44 -14.40 9.49
N THR A 34 7.75 -15.36 10.37
CA THR A 34 7.38 -15.26 11.79
C THR A 34 8.31 -14.29 12.51
N ALA A 35 7.75 -13.28 13.18
CA ALA A 35 8.45 -12.39 14.10
C ALA A 35 8.61 -13.08 15.46
N LYS A 36 9.72 -13.83 15.65
CA LYS A 36 9.90 -14.74 16.79
C LYS A 36 9.91 -14.01 18.15
N SER A 37 10.70 -12.93 18.25
CA SER A 37 10.83 -12.15 19.50
C SER A 37 9.53 -11.45 19.86
N LEU A 38 8.89 -10.82 18.87
CA LEU A 38 7.62 -10.14 19.07
C LEU A 38 6.49 -11.15 19.42
N SER A 39 6.44 -12.28 18.75
CA SER A 39 5.48 -13.36 19.03
C SER A 39 5.59 -13.86 20.48
N LYS A 40 6.81 -14.14 20.93
CA LYS A 40 7.07 -14.58 22.32
C LYS A 40 6.60 -13.52 23.33
N ARG A 41 6.97 -12.24 23.10
CA ARG A 41 6.62 -11.14 24.00
C ARG A 41 5.11 -10.92 24.08
N LEU A 42 4.39 -11.03 22.97
CA LEU A 42 2.94 -10.82 22.93
C LEU A 42 2.12 -12.08 23.32
N GLY A 43 2.76 -13.26 23.36
CA GLY A 43 2.05 -14.53 23.60
C GLY A 43 1.07 -14.91 22.49
N ASN A 44 1.40 -14.52 21.25
CA ASN A 44 0.63 -14.75 20.03
C ASN A 44 1.60 -15.08 18.89
N THR A 45 1.13 -15.61 17.78
CA THR A 45 1.95 -15.72 16.55
C THR A 45 1.78 -14.45 15.74
N VAL A 46 2.89 -13.75 15.47
CA VAL A 46 2.93 -12.56 14.60
C VAL A 46 3.68 -12.91 13.33
N LEU A 47 3.01 -12.81 12.19
CA LEU A 47 3.54 -13.04 10.86
C LEU A 47 3.74 -11.70 10.15
N LEU A 48 4.87 -11.55 9.47
CA LEU A 48 5.23 -10.35 8.71
C LEU A 48 5.22 -10.68 7.22
N LYS A 49 4.32 -10.06 6.46
CA LYS A 49 4.32 -10.11 5.00
C LYS A 49 5.28 -9.05 4.49
N ARG A 50 6.41 -9.48 3.92
CA ARG A 50 7.62 -8.70 3.66
C ARG A 50 7.57 -7.97 2.31
N GLU A 51 6.61 -7.04 2.12
CA GLU A 51 6.56 -6.22 0.90
C GLU A 51 7.69 -5.18 0.82
N ASP A 52 8.38 -4.93 1.92
CA ASP A 52 9.64 -4.18 1.98
C ASP A 52 10.79 -4.86 1.21
N GLN A 53 10.68 -6.14 0.88
CA GLN A 53 11.69 -6.90 0.11
C GLN A 53 11.45 -6.93 -1.40
N GLN A 54 10.44 -6.26 -1.90
CA GLN A 54 10.26 -6.06 -3.34
C GLN A 54 11.40 -5.22 -3.93
N GLU A 55 11.65 -5.31 -5.25
CA GLU A 55 12.74 -4.58 -5.93
C GLU A 55 12.69 -3.06 -5.70
N VAL A 56 11.49 -2.49 -5.60
CA VAL A 56 11.28 -1.06 -5.25
C VAL A 56 11.04 -0.85 -3.75
N HIS A 57 11.38 -1.80 -2.91
CA HIS A 57 11.20 -1.77 -1.46
C HIS A 57 9.78 -1.42 -0.99
N SER A 58 8.75 -1.75 -1.78
CA SER A 58 7.34 -1.57 -1.41
C SER A 58 6.39 -2.37 -2.29
N PHE A 59 5.16 -2.59 -1.80
CA PHE A 59 4.09 -3.29 -2.54
C PHE A 59 3.60 -2.55 -3.80
N LYS A 60 3.93 -1.28 -3.95
CA LYS A 60 3.32 -0.39 -4.96
C LYS A 60 3.52 -0.84 -6.41
N LEU A 61 4.59 -1.56 -6.72
CA LEU A 61 4.84 -2.10 -8.05
C LEU A 61 3.72 -3.06 -8.50
N ARG A 62 3.07 -3.80 -7.58
CA ARG A 62 2.01 -4.76 -7.90
C ARG A 62 0.83 -4.10 -8.62
N GLY A 63 0.24 -3.08 -7.98
CA GLY A 63 -0.89 -2.36 -8.56
C GLY A 63 -0.48 -1.52 -9.77
N ALA A 64 0.69 -0.88 -9.75
CA ALA A 64 1.19 -0.11 -10.88
C ALA A 64 1.34 -0.99 -12.13
N TYR A 65 2.04 -2.11 -12.01
CA TYR A 65 2.22 -3.04 -13.13
C TYR A 65 0.90 -3.64 -13.59
N ASN A 66 0.06 -4.12 -12.66
CA ASN A 66 -1.23 -4.70 -13.01
C ASN A 66 -2.11 -3.73 -13.81
N LYS A 67 -2.16 -2.45 -13.41
CA LYS A 67 -2.85 -1.40 -14.18
C LYS A 67 -2.27 -1.27 -15.59
N MET A 68 -0.95 -1.17 -15.69
CA MET A 68 -0.27 -0.96 -16.97
C MET A 68 -0.41 -2.17 -17.89
N ALA A 69 -0.39 -3.39 -17.35
CA ALA A 69 -0.56 -4.63 -18.11
C ALA A 69 -1.97 -4.81 -18.71
N HIS A 70 -2.95 -4.02 -18.26
CA HIS A 70 -4.31 -4.00 -18.83
C HIS A 70 -4.56 -2.83 -19.80
N LEU A 71 -3.52 -2.02 -20.09
CA LEU A 71 -3.62 -0.95 -21.08
C LEU A 71 -3.62 -1.50 -22.51
N THR A 72 -4.30 -0.81 -23.39
CA THR A 72 -4.29 -1.14 -24.83
C THR A 72 -2.92 -0.84 -25.45
N PRO A 73 -2.56 -1.49 -26.56
CA PRO A 73 -1.31 -1.18 -27.27
C PRO A 73 -1.15 0.30 -27.64
N VAL A 74 -2.27 0.98 -27.95
CA VAL A 74 -2.27 2.42 -28.26
C VAL A 74 -1.91 3.26 -27.02
N GLN A 75 -2.45 2.91 -25.85
CA GLN A 75 -2.10 3.58 -24.59
C GLN A 75 -0.65 3.31 -24.19
N LEU A 76 -0.19 2.06 -24.28
CA LEU A 76 1.21 1.71 -24.00
C LEU A 76 2.20 2.46 -24.88
N LYS A 77 1.91 2.60 -26.19
CA LYS A 77 2.75 3.34 -27.13
C LYS A 77 2.89 4.82 -26.75
N LYS A 78 1.85 5.44 -26.19
CA LYS A 78 1.89 6.84 -25.73
C LYS A 78 2.65 6.96 -24.39
N GLY A 79 2.60 5.93 -23.55
CA GLY A 79 3.21 5.89 -22.23
C GLY A 79 2.26 6.26 -21.12
N VAL A 80 2.80 6.28 -19.91
CA VAL A 80 2.05 6.50 -18.68
C VAL A 80 2.56 7.71 -17.90
N ILE A 81 1.74 8.22 -16.98
CA ILE A 81 2.09 9.32 -16.09
C ILE A 81 1.54 9.07 -14.69
N CYS A 82 2.27 9.54 -13.68
CA CYS A 82 1.73 9.64 -12.32
C CYS A 82 2.27 10.88 -11.61
N ALA A 83 1.61 11.28 -10.52
CA ALA A 83 2.10 12.26 -9.56
C ALA A 83 2.48 11.54 -8.27
N SER A 84 3.75 11.48 -7.93
CA SER A 84 4.22 10.86 -6.68
C SER A 84 5.71 11.11 -6.50
N ALA A 85 6.14 11.38 -5.25
CA ALA A 85 7.54 11.49 -4.86
C ALA A 85 8.04 10.28 -4.05
N GLY A 86 7.26 9.20 -3.96
CA GLY A 86 7.56 8.05 -3.08
C GLY A 86 7.42 6.70 -3.77
N ASN A 87 6.92 5.73 -3.01
CA ASN A 87 6.80 4.32 -3.42
C ASN A 87 6.07 4.10 -4.75
N HIS A 88 5.02 4.88 -5.01
CA HIS A 88 4.26 4.74 -6.25
C HIS A 88 5.07 5.18 -7.48
N ALA A 89 5.83 6.26 -7.37
CA ALA A 89 6.72 6.73 -8.42
C ALA A 89 7.71 5.66 -8.86
N GLN A 90 8.37 5.01 -7.89
CA GLN A 90 9.33 3.93 -8.16
C GLN A 90 8.62 2.70 -8.77
N GLY A 91 7.44 2.35 -8.24
CA GLY A 91 6.64 1.25 -8.79
C GLY A 91 6.23 1.46 -10.23
N VAL A 92 5.81 2.67 -10.62
CA VAL A 92 5.46 3.02 -12.01
C VAL A 92 6.70 3.03 -12.89
N ALA A 93 7.81 3.64 -12.44
CA ALA A 93 9.04 3.71 -13.21
C ALA A 93 9.61 2.31 -13.52
N LEU A 94 9.76 1.44 -12.51
CA LEU A 94 10.20 0.06 -12.71
C LEU A 94 9.27 -0.71 -13.65
N SER A 95 7.96 -0.60 -13.43
CA SER A 95 6.96 -1.29 -14.27
C SER A 95 7.06 -0.87 -15.73
N ALA A 96 7.19 0.43 -15.99
CA ALA A 96 7.35 0.97 -17.33
C ALA A 96 8.65 0.51 -18.00
N SER A 97 9.75 0.53 -17.26
CA SER A 97 11.06 0.04 -17.71
C SER A 97 10.99 -1.44 -18.13
N LYS A 98 10.38 -2.29 -17.31
CA LYS A 98 10.19 -3.73 -17.62
C LYS A 98 9.29 -3.96 -18.84
N MET A 99 8.35 -3.06 -19.11
CA MET A 99 7.47 -3.12 -20.28
C MET A 99 8.05 -2.43 -21.53
N GLY A 100 9.19 -1.75 -21.42
CA GLY A 100 9.80 -0.96 -22.50
C GLY A 100 8.96 0.25 -22.93
N ILE A 101 8.20 0.86 -22.00
CA ILE A 101 7.35 2.01 -22.28
C ILE A 101 7.80 3.25 -21.52
N ARG A 102 7.43 4.42 -22.01
CA ARG A 102 7.70 5.72 -21.39
C ARG A 102 6.88 5.91 -20.13
N ALA A 103 7.50 6.36 -19.03
CA ALA A 103 6.81 6.79 -17.81
C ALA A 103 7.25 8.21 -17.42
N VAL A 104 6.29 9.11 -17.30
CA VAL A 104 6.49 10.48 -16.80
C VAL A 104 6.07 10.53 -15.34
N ILE A 105 6.99 10.95 -14.48
CA ILE A 105 6.76 10.99 -13.02
C ILE A 105 6.85 12.46 -12.57
N VAL A 106 5.71 13.03 -12.22
CA VAL A 106 5.66 14.43 -11.75
C VAL A 106 5.83 14.45 -10.23
N MET A 107 6.80 15.23 -9.76
CA MET A 107 7.15 15.39 -8.34
C MET A 107 7.18 16.87 -7.97
N PRO A 108 6.87 17.22 -6.70
CA PRO A 108 7.16 18.56 -6.18
C PRO A 108 8.65 18.90 -6.30
N THR A 109 8.98 20.18 -6.49
CA THR A 109 10.36 20.69 -6.49
C THR A 109 11.06 20.49 -5.13
N THR A 110 10.28 20.35 -4.07
CA THR A 110 10.75 20.07 -2.70
C THR A 110 11.15 18.62 -2.47
N THR A 111 11.01 17.75 -3.49
CA THR A 111 11.34 16.32 -3.37
C THR A 111 12.84 16.13 -3.14
N PRO A 112 13.27 15.37 -2.11
CA PRO A 112 14.68 15.08 -1.89
C PRO A 112 15.34 14.43 -3.10
N GLN A 113 16.57 14.85 -3.42
CA GLN A 113 17.32 14.39 -4.58
C GLN A 113 17.43 12.86 -4.64
N LEU A 114 17.63 12.20 -3.49
CA LEU A 114 17.70 10.74 -3.40
C LEU A 114 16.45 10.05 -3.98
N LYS A 115 15.25 10.61 -3.75
CA LYS A 115 14.00 10.06 -4.31
C LYS A 115 13.89 10.30 -5.81
N VAL A 116 14.37 11.45 -6.28
CA VAL A 116 14.44 11.78 -7.72
C VAL A 116 15.39 10.81 -8.44
N ASP A 117 16.56 10.57 -7.87
CA ASP A 117 17.58 9.68 -8.44
C ASP A 117 17.12 8.22 -8.44
N ALA A 118 16.41 7.77 -7.39
CA ALA A 118 15.83 6.43 -7.35
C ALA A 118 14.85 6.20 -8.51
N VAL A 119 13.98 7.16 -8.80
CA VAL A 119 13.02 7.05 -9.92
C VAL A 119 13.73 7.08 -11.28
N LYS A 120 14.73 7.94 -11.45
CA LYS A 120 15.57 7.96 -12.66
C LYS A 120 16.33 6.66 -12.83
N GLY A 121 16.85 6.08 -11.74
CA GLY A 121 17.53 4.78 -11.75
C GLY A 121 16.64 3.64 -12.23
N PHE A 122 15.34 3.70 -12.00
CA PHE A 122 14.35 2.78 -12.56
C PHE A 122 13.88 3.15 -13.99
N GLY A 123 14.44 4.20 -14.62
CA GLY A 123 14.11 4.59 -15.99
C GLY A 123 12.94 5.56 -16.12
N GLY A 124 12.45 6.14 -15.03
CA GLY A 124 11.38 7.14 -15.05
C GLY A 124 11.86 8.52 -15.53
N GLU A 125 11.07 9.19 -16.37
CA GLU A 125 11.26 10.59 -16.78
C GLU A 125 10.69 11.50 -15.69
N VAL A 126 11.54 12.16 -14.90
CA VAL A 126 11.11 13.00 -13.78
C VAL A 126 10.85 14.43 -14.26
N VAL A 127 9.67 14.94 -13.91
CA VAL A 127 9.26 16.34 -14.07
C VAL A 127 9.07 16.95 -12.70
N LEU A 128 9.89 17.94 -12.34
CA LEU A 128 9.73 18.69 -11.08
C LEU A 128 8.81 19.87 -11.31
N PHE A 129 7.70 19.97 -10.54
CA PHE A 129 6.73 21.04 -10.68
C PHE A 129 5.99 21.35 -9.38
N GLY A 130 5.89 22.64 -9.07
CA GLY A 130 5.19 23.13 -7.86
C GLY A 130 5.90 22.76 -6.57
N GLU A 131 5.36 23.19 -5.45
CA GLU A 131 5.94 22.95 -4.12
C GLU A 131 5.19 21.84 -3.35
N SER A 132 3.95 21.55 -3.76
CA SER A 132 3.07 20.58 -3.10
C SER A 132 2.71 19.39 -3.99
N TYR A 133 2.22 18.32 -3.35
CA TYR A 133 1.62 17.20 -4.08
C TYR A 133 0.46 17.64 -4.99
N SER A 134 -0.36 18.58 -4.53
CA SER A 134 -1.51 19.08 -5.31
C SER A 134 -1.08 19.78 -6.58
N ASP A 135 0.01 20.55 -6.54
CA ASP A 135 0.57 21.20 -7.72
C ASP A 135 1.09 20.17 -8.73
N ALA A 136 1.89 19.21 -8.24
CA ALA A 136 2.40 18.12 -9.05
C ALA A 136 1.27 17.29 -9.68
N TYR A 137 0.22 16.99 -8.92
CA TYR A 137 -0.96 16.27 -9.42
C TYR A 137 -1.69 17.04 -10.51
N THR A 138 -1.97 18.32 -10.29
CA THR A 138 -2.64 19.19 -11.29
C THR A 138 -1.84 19.27 -12.57
N HIS A 139 -0.52 19.41 -12.47
CA HIS A 139 0.38 19.43 -13.61
C HIS A 139 0.42 18.08 -14.34
N ALA A 140 0.44 16.97 -13.60
CA ALA A 140 0.39 15.62 -14.20
C ALA A 140 -0.89 15.41 -15.02
N VAL A 141 -2.05 15.84 -14.50
CA VAL A 141 -3.34 15.76 -15.23
C VAL A 141 -3.33 16.65 -16.48
N ALA A 142 -2.70 17.81 -16.43
CA ALA A 142 -2.55 18.66 -17.62
C ALA A 142 -1.64 18.01 -18.67
N LEU A 143 -0.52 17.40 -18.28
CA LEU A 143 0.39 16.68 -19.17
C LEU A 143 -0.27 15.41 -19.75
N GLU A 144 -1.04 14.66 -18.95
CA GLU A 144 -1.84 13.52 -19.40
C GLU A 144 -2.68 13.89 -20.63
N LYS A 145 -3.46 14.97 -20.52
CA LYS A 145 -4.32 15.46 -21.61
C LYS A 145 -3.52 15.94 -22.80
N LYS A 146 -2.46 16.75 -22.56
CA LYS A 146 -1.64 17.35 -23.62
C LYS A 146 -0.88 16.30 -24.43
N GLN A 147 -0.36 15.26 -23.79
CA GLN A 147 0.49 14.26 -24.43
C GLN A 147 -0.25 12.94 -24.71
N GLY A 148 -1.52 12.80 -24.25
CA GLY A 148 -2.32 11.60 -24.39
C GLY A 148 -1.77 10.40 -23.61
N LEU A 149 -1.04 10.67 -22.52
CA LEU A 149 -0.54 9.64 -21.60
C LEU A 149 -1.70 9.01 -20.82
N THR A 150 -1.45 7.85 -20.21
CA THR A 150 -2.44 7.23 -19.30
C THR A 150 -2.01 7.46 -17.87
N PHE A 151 -2.91 8.04 -17.06
CA PHE A 151 -2.64 8.26 -15.64
C PHE A 151 -2.70 6.94 -14.86
N VAL A 152 -1.65 6.63 -14.11
CA VAL A 152 -1.58 5.48 -13.20
C VAL A 152 -1.81 5.97 -11.78
N HIS A 153 -3.05 5.81 -11.29
CA HIS A 153 -3.43 6.32 -9.97
C HIS A 153 -2.78 5.51 -8.84
N PRO A 154 -2.30 6.13 -7.75
CA PRO A 154 -1.59 5.43 -6.68
C PRO A 154 -2.43 4.47 -5.85
N PHE A 155 -3.78 4.54 -5.91
CA PHE A 155 -4.68 3.70 -5.11
C PHE A 155 -6.13 3.63 -5.64
N ASP A 156 -6.65 4.66 -6.32
CA ASP A 156 -8.08 4.75 -6.68
C ASP A 156 -8.33 4.29 -8.11
N ASP A 157 -8.02 3.04 -8.36
CA ASP A 157 -8.20 2.36 -9.65
C ASP A 157 -8.43 0.87 -9.41
N ALA A 158 -9.40 0.28 -10.08
CA ALA A 158 -9.79 -1.12 -9.88
C ALA A 158 -8.68 -2.12 -10.19
N ASP A 159 -7.85 -1.87 -11.21
CA ASP A 159 -6.74 -2.75 -11.55
C ASP A 159 -5.58 -2.57 -10.57
N VAL A 160 -5.37 -1.35 -10.05
CA VAL A 160 -4.42 -1.10 -8.96
C VAL A 160 -4.87 -1.83 -7.70
N ILE A 161 -6.12 -1.71 -7.28
CA ILE A 161 -6.68 -2.40 -6.12
C ILE A 161 -6.52 -3.93 -6.25
N ALA A 162 -6.84 -4.49 -7.42
CA ALA A 162 -6.71 -5.90 -7.69
C ALA A 162 -5.25 -6.39 -7.60
N GLY A 163 -4.31 -5.62 -8.14
CA GLY A 163 -2.88 -5.91 -8.01
C GLY A 163 -2.43 -5.97 -6.55
N GLN A 164 -2.93 -5.07 -5.70
CA GLN A 164 -2.64 -5.07 -4.26
C GLN A 164 -3.28 -6.27 -3.54
N GLY A 165 -4.41 -6.78 -4.03
CA GLY A 165 -5.07 -7.98 -3.50
C GLY A 165 -4.20 -9.23 -3.55
N THR A 166 -3.22 -9.31 -4.48
CA THR A 166 -2.29 -10.42 -4.57
C THR A 166 -1.43 -10.61 -3.31
N VAL A 167 -1.23 -9.58 -2.51
CA VAL A 167 -0.57 -9.67 -1.20
C VAL A 167 -1.33 -10.63 -0.27
N ALA A 168 -2.65 -10.50 -0.22
CA ALA A 168 -3.50 -11.39 0.58
C ALA A 168 -3.57 -12.80 -0.02
N MET A 169 -3.62 -12.92 -1.34
CA MET A 169 -3.58 -14.21 -2.03
C MET A 169 -2.32 -14.99 -1.66
N GLU A 170 -1.16 -14.37 -1.75
CA GLU A 170 0.12 -14.98 -1.34
C GLU A 170 0.13 -15.37 0.14
N MET A 171 -0.36 -14.50 1.03
CA MET A 171 -0.41 -14.80 2.46
C MET A 171 -1.20 -16.08 2.74
N LEU A 172 -2.40 -16.23 2.17
CA LEU A 172 -3.22 -17.42 2.41
C LEU A 172 -2.58 -18.70 1.83
N GLN A 173 -1.95 -18.61 0.66
CA GLN A 173 -1.20 -19.72 0.07
C GLN A 173 0.02 -20.11 0.93
N GLN A 174 0.76 -19.12 1.45
CA GLN A 174 1.92 -19.34 2.32
C GLN A 174 1.56 -19.94 3.68
N LEU A 175 0.40 -19.60 4.24
CA LEU A 175 -0.09 -20.25 5.47
C LEU A 175 -0.24 -21.76 5.27
N GLN A 176 -0.81 -22.18 4.15
CA GLN A 176 -0.98 -23.61 3.83
C GLN A 176 0.36 -24.30 3.57
N SER A 177 1.19 -23.72 2.70
CA SER A 177 2.48 -24.33 2.31
C SER A 177 3.48 -24.42 3.46
N GLN A 178 3.40 -23.54 4.45
CA GLN A 178 4.28 -23.52 5.64
C GLN A 178 3.67 -24.21 6.86
N ASN A 179 2.50 -24.87 6.73
CA ASN A 179 1.76 -25.48 7.84
C ASN A 179 1.53 -24.53 9.02
N LEU A 180 1.31 -23.26 8.74
CA LEU A 180 1.02 -22.25 9.76
C LEU A 180 -0.46 -22.31 10.16
N LYS A 181 -0.75 -21.88 11.39
CA LYS A 181 -2.14 -21.74 11.85
C LYS A 181 -2.90 -20.72 11.00
N ALA A 182 -4.21 -20.91 10.87
CA ALA A 182 -5.09 -19.94 10.23
C ALA A 182 -4.98 -18.58 10.92
N LEU A 183 -5.12 -17.50 10.14
CA LEU A 183 -5.11 -16.13 10.68
C LEU A 183 -6.39 -15.85 11.47
N ASP A 184 -6.26 -15.22 12.63
CA ASP A 184 -7.35 -14.57 13.34
C ASP A 184 -7.61 -13.15 12.78
N ALA A 185 -6.53 -12.43 12.42
CA ALA A 185 -6.65 -11.11 11.80
C ALA A 185 -5.42 -10.73 10.96
N VAL A 186 -5.66 -9.88 9.95
CA VAL A 186 -4.63 -9.19 9.18
C VAL A 186 -4.71 -7.67 9.43
N PHE A 187 -3.57 -7.04 9.67
CA PHE A 187 -3.44 -5.61 9.93
C PHE A 187 -2.83 -4.93 8.70
N VAL A 188 -3.48 -3.87 8.24
CA VAL A 188 -3.15 -3.24 6.96
C VAL A 188 -3.06 -1.72 7.12
N ALA A 189 -1.92 -1.14 6.80
CA ALA A 189 -1.75 0.31 6.76
C ALA A 189 -2.64 0.95 5.68
N ILE A 190 -3.28 2.07 6.02
CA ILE A 190 -4.15 2.82 5.10
C ILE A 190 -3.57 4.20 4.83
N GLY A 191 -3.21 4.47 3.57
CA GLY A 191 -3.10 5.82 3.03
C GLY A 191 -4.38 6.16 2.27
N GLY A 192 -4.33 6.14 0.93
CA GLY A 192 -5.52 6.35 0.09
C GLY A 192 -6.49 5.16 0.01
N GLY A 193 -6.15 3.99 0.55
CA GLY A 193 -7.03 2.83 0.68
C GLY A 193 -6.81 1.70 -0.32
N GLY A 194 -5.87 1.81 -1.29
CA GLY A 194 -5.69 0.79 -2.34
C GLY A 194 -5.29 -0.58 -1.80
N LEU A 195 -4.32 -0.64 -0.86
CA LEU A 195 -3.86 -1.90 -0.28
C LEU A 195 -4.97 -2.59 0.52
N ILE A 196 -5.59 -1.88 1.46
CA ILE A 196 -6.64 -2.46 2.29
C ILE A 196 -7.85 -2.89 1.47
N SER A 197 -8.22 -2.14 0.43
CA SER A 197 -9.30 -2.51 -0.47
C SER A 197 -9.03 -3.83 -1.19
N GLY A 198 -7.83 -4.02 -1.72
CA GLY A 198 -7.42 -5.27 -2.36
C GLY A 198 -7.39 -6.44 -1.38
N VAL A 199 -6.75 -6.24 -0.23
CA VAL A 199 -6.63 -7.25 0.84
C VAL A 199 -8.00 -7.65 1.38
N ALA A 200 -8.87 -6.68 1.70
CA ALA A 200 -10.19 -6.96 2.27
C ALA A 200 -11.09 -7.70 1.28
N ASN A 201 -11.13 -7.28 0.01
CA ASN A 201 -11.90 -8.00 -1.01
C ASN A 201 -11.46 -9.47 -1.11
N TYR A 202 -10.14 -9.72 -1.20
CA TYR A 202 -9.64 -11.09 -1.32
C TYR A 202 -9.90 -11.93 -0.08
N ILE A 203 -9.53 -11.41 1.10
CA ILE A 203 -9.71 -12.13 2.38
C ILE A 203 -11.18 -12.48 2.62
N LYS A 204 -12.09 -11.51 2.47
CA LYS A 204 -13.51 -11.72 2.75
C LYS A 204 -14.20 -12.63 1.73
N ALA A 205 -13.71 -12.67 0.50
CA ALA A 205 -14.20 -13.59 -0.51
C ALA A 205 -13.75 -15.04 -0.29
N VAL A 206 -12.53 -15.25 0.24
CA VAL A 206 -11.94 -16.59 0.40
C VAL A 206 -12.17 -17.14 1.80
N ASN A 207 -11.98 -16.34 2.84
CA ASN A 207 -12.17 -16.73 4.24
C ASN A 207 -12.70 -15.55 5.08
N PRO A 208 -14.02 -15.33 5.12
CA PRO A 208 -14.61 -14.19 5.81
C PRO A 208 -14.44 -14.22 7.35
N ALA A 209 -14.02 -15.34 7.92
CA ALA A 209 -13.73 -15.44 9.35
C ALA A 209 -12.47 -14.67 9.77
N ILE A 210 -11.54 -14.43 8.85
CA ILE A 210 -10.34 -13.65 9.11
C ILE A 210 -10.72 -12.17 9.21
N LYS A 211 -10.39 -11.54 10.34
CA LYS A 211 -10.62 -10.09 10.51
C LYS A 211 -9.62 -9.29 9.70
N VAL A 212 -10.10 -8.22 9.07
CA VAL A 212 -9.28 -7.21 8.40
C VAL A 212 -9.30 -5.93 9.24
N ILE A 213 -8.14 -5.53 9.74
CA ILE A 213 -7.99 -4.37 10.63
C ILE A 213 -7.24 -3.26 9.88
N GLY A 214 -7.91 -2.13 9.69
CA GLY A 214 -7.32 -0.95 9.07
C GLY A 214 -6.50 -0.15 10.07
N VAL A 215 -5.33 0.36 9.64
CA VAL A 215 -4.43 1.12 10.52
C VAL A 215 -4.06 2.45 9.89
N GLN A 216 -4.25 3.54 10.63
CA GLN A 216 -3.80 4.88 10.25
C GLN A 216 -3.03 5.58 11.37
N MET A 217 -2.23 6.57 10.99
CA MET A 217 -1.71 7.54 11.98
C MET A 217 -2.87 8.39 12.49
N ASN A 218 -2.80 8.81 13.74
CA ASN A 218 -3.82 9.68 14.37
C ASN A 218 -3.89 11.07 13.74
N ASP A 219 -2.80 11.53 13.11
CA ASP A 219 -2.68 12.83 12.43
C ASP A 219 -2.87 12.75 10.90
N SER A 220 -3.18 11.56 10.35
CA SER A 220 -3.50 11.35 8.94
C SER A 220 -4.53 10.24 8.75
N ASN A 221 -5.68 10.35 9.45
CA ASN A 221 -6.72 9.33 9.58
C ASN A 221 -7.94 9.55 8.66
N ALA A 222 -7.72 10.06 7.46
CA ALA A 222 -8.78 10.41 6.50
C ALA A 222 -9.80 9.28 6.23
N MET A 223 -9.36 8.02 6.14
CA MET A 223 -10.27 6.89 5.91
C MET A 223 -11.14 6.62 7.14
N ILE A 224 -10.55 6.63 8.33
CA ILE A 224 -11.30 6.40 9.59
C ILE A 224 -12.37 7.49 9.78
N GLN A 225 -12.00 8.78 9.55
CA GLN A 225 -12.97 9.86 9.61
C GLN A 225 -14.05 9.74 8.53
N SER A 226 -13.68 9.32 7.33
CA SER A 226 -14.62 9.13 6.23
C SER A 226 -15.63 8.02 6.52
N VAL A 227 -15.19 6.89 7.07
CA VAL A 227 -16.08 5.78 7.47
C VAL A 227 -17.01 6.21 8.60
N LYS A 228 -16.48 6.88 9.63
CA LYS A 228 -17.30 7.43 10.74
C LYS A 228 -18.38 8.40 10.24
N ALA A 229 -18.04 9.22 9.24
CA ALA A 229 -18.95 10.21 8.66
C ALA A 229 -19.86 9.64 7.55
N ASN A 230 -19.65 8.37 7.15
CA ASN A 230 -20.29 7.73 5.99
C ASN A 230 -20.18 8.57 4.70
N LYS A 231 -19.12 9.33 4.55
CA LYS A 231 -18.78 10.14 3.36
C LYS A 231 -17.29 10.45 3.36
N ARG A 232 -16.69 10.67 2.20
CA ARG A 232 -15.29 11.09 2.12
C ARG A 232 -15.09 12.44 2.84
N VAL A 233 -14.11 12.47 3.75
CA VAL A 233 -13.70 13.64 4.50
C VAL A 233 -12.33 14.07 4.04
N THR A 234 -12.18 15.36 3.70
CA THR A 234 -10.88 15.96 3.42
C THR A 234 -10.29 16.51 4.71
N LEU A 235 -9.13 16.02 5.11
CA LEU A 235 -8.41 16.55 6.25
C LEU A 235 -7.83 17.94 5.91
N PRO A 236 -7.90 18.90 6.83
CA PRO A 236 -7.31 20.21 6.63
C PRO A 236 -5.79 20.09 6.50
N ASP A 237 -5.20 19.21 7.30
CA ASP A 237 -3.77 18.92 7.31
C ASP A 237 -3.47 17.46 7.60
N VAL A 238 -2.24 16.99 7.36
CA VAL A 238 -1.76 15.64 7.64
C VAL A 238 -0.35 15.66 8.18
N GLY A 239 -0.09 14.81 9.17
CA GLY A 239 1.25 14.58 9.67
C GLY A 239 2.12 13.88 8.62
N LEU A 240 3.39 14.30 8.51
CA LEU A 240 4.33 13.79 7.50
C LEU A 240 5.32 12.76 8.06
N PHE A 241 5.16 12.33 9.31
CA PHE A 241 6.02 11.29 9.88
C PHE A 241 5.90 10.00 9.09
N SER A 242 4.68 9.58 8.75
CA SER A 242 4.39 8.45 7.89
C SER A 242 3.98 8.93 6.49
N ASP A 243 4.92 9.53 5.74
CA ASP A 243 4.67 10.16 4.44
C ASP A 243 4.05 9.19 3.42
N GLY A 244 4.37 7.89 3.47
CA GLY A 244 3.78 6.86 2.63
C GLY A 244 2.26 6.65 2.84
N THR A 245 1.70 7.14 3.97
CA THR A 245 0.26 7.07 4.29
C THR A 245 -0.39 8.43 4.51
N ALA A 246 0.35 9.53 4.37
CA ALA A 246 -0.14 10.90 4.58
C ALA A 246 -1.04 11.36 3.41
N VAL A 247 -2.32 11.03 3.47
CA VAL A 247 -3.31 11.33 2.43
C VAL A 247 -4.45 12.17 3.01
N LYS A 248 -4.65 13.38 2.46
CA LYS A 248 -5.73 14.29 2.89
C LYS A 248 -7.13 13.82 2.52
N LEU A 249 -7.27 13.16 1.39
CA LEU A 249 -8.55 12.67 0.87
C LEU A 249 -8.36 11.26 0.28
N VAL A 250 -9.11 10.30 0.78
CA VAL A 250 -9.11 8.92 0.27
C VAL A 250 -9.78 8.83 -1.10
N GLY A 251 -9.51 7.76 -1.85
CA GLY A 251 -10.12 7.52 -3.15
C GLY A 251 -11.65 7.33 -3.06
N GLU A 252 -12.32 7.50 -4.16
CA GLU A 252 -13.76 7.28 -4.24
C GLU A 252 -14.09 5.79 -4.19
N GLU A 253 -13.43 5.01 -5.04
CA GLU A 253 -13.63 3.57 -5.09
C GLU A 253 -13.07 2.88 -3.85
N THR A 254 -11.89 3.31 -3.37
CA THR A 254 -11.32 2.73 -2.15
C THR A 254 -12.18 3.01 -0.92
N PHE A 255 -12.76 4.22 -0.79
CA PHE A 255 -13.73 4.52 0.26
C PHE A 255 -14.97 3.65 0.14
N ARG A 256 -15.54 3.51 -1.06
CA ARG A 256 -16.71 2.66 -1.30
C ARG A 256 -16.47 1.22 -0.85
N VAL A 257 -15.31 0.66 -1.20
CA VAL A 257 -14.93 -0.71 -0.79
C VAL A 257 -14.76 -0.81 0.72
N VAL A 258 -14.00 0.09 1.34
CA VAL A 258 -13.75 0.06 2.79
C VAL A 258 -15.03 0.29 3.59
N ASN A 259 -15.90 1.19 3.13
CA ASN A 259 -17.17 1.52 3.78
C ASN A 259 -18.29 0.46 3.56
N SER A 260 -18.03 -0.58 2.75
CA SER A 260 -19.01 -1.65 2.50
C SER A 260 -19.07 -2.74 3.57
N GLY A 261 -18.30 -2.60 4.67
CA GLY A 261 -18.26 -3.56 5.77
C GLY A 261 -17.25 -4.71 5.58
N LEU A 262 -16.36 -4.61 4.59
CA LEU A 262 -15.29 -5.61 4.40
C LEU A 262 -14.11 -5.44 5.39
N VAL A 263 -14.02 -4.30 6.06
CA VAL A 263 -13.03 -4.01 7.10
C VAL A 263 -13.71 -4.07 8.46
N ASP A 264 -13.20 -4.92 9.36
CA ASP A 264 -13.88 -5.25 10.62
C ASP A 264 -13.62 -4.24 11.74
N ASP A 265 -12.45 -3.59 11.76
CA ASP A 265 -12.10 -2.63 12.80
C ASP A 265 -11.00 -1.67 12.29
N TYR A 266 -10.80 -0.57 13.02
CA TYR A 266 -9.82 0.46 12.71
C TYR A 266 -9.02 0.81 13.95
N ILE A 267 -7.71 1.01 13.78
CA ILE A 267 -6.79 1.41 14.86
C ILE A 267 -6.01 2.63 14.42
N GLU A 268 -6.02 3.65 15.27
CA GLU A 268 -5.15 4.81 15.14
C GLU A 268 -3.89 4.61 15.99
N VAL A 269 -2.72 4.87 15.39
CA VAL A 269 -1.42 4.79 16.06
C VAL A 269 -0.73 6.15 16.07
N ASN A 270 0.09 6.40 17.08
CA ASN A 270 0.90 7.61 17.16
C ASN A 270 2.36 7.33 16.75
N THR A 271 3.15 8.38 16.64
CA THR A 271 4.57 8.33 16.25
C THR A 271 5.38 7.41 17.16
N ASP A 272 5.22 7.48 18.49
CA ASP A 272 6.00 6.66 19.43
C ASP A 272 5.71 5.17 19.26
N ALA A 273 4.43 4.79 19.04
CA ALA A 273 4.04 3.42 18.78
C ALA A 273 4.67 2.90 17.49
N VAL A 274 4.77 3.73 16.46
CA VAL A 274 5.39 3.39 15.18
C VAL A 274 6.91 3.27 15.31
N CYS A 275 7.59 4.19 15.98
CA CYS A 275 9.03 4.09 16.28
C CYS A 275 9.36 2.80 17.04
N ALA A 276 8.58 2.48 18.08
CA ALA A 276 8.73 1.23 18.82
C ALA A 276 8.48 -0.01 17.93
N ALA A 277 7.57 0.07 16.95
CA ALA A 277 7.32 -1.03 16.02
C ALA A 277 8.46 -1.19 15.00
N ILE A 278 9.08 -0.12 14.50
CA ILE A 278 10.28 -0.17 13.65
C ILE A 278 11.41 -0.91 14.38
N LYS A 279 11.64 -0.58 15.65
CA LYS A 279 12.63 -1.26 16.49
C LYS A 279 12.33 -2.75 16.67
N ASP A 280 11.06 -3.12 16.90
CA ASP A 280 10.64 -4.52 17.00
C ASP A 280 10.88 -5.29 15.69
N ILE A 281 10.50 -4.69 14.55
CA ILE A 281 10.73 -5.27 13.22
C ILE A 281 12.23 -5.47 12.99
N PHE A 282 13.06 -4.47 13.26
CA PHE A 282 14.51 -4.59 13.14
C PHE A 282 15.07 -5.73 14.01
N THR A 283 14.57 -5.89 15.25
CA THR A 283 15.00 -6.95 16.16
C THR A 283 14.74 -8.34 15.56
N ASP A 284 13.61 -8.54 14.89
CA ASP A 284 13.24 -9.85 14.33
C ASP A 284 13.76 -10.08 12.90
N THR A 285 14.01 -9.02 12.13
CA THR A 285 14.31 -9.14 10.68
C THR A 285 15.67 -8.61 10.25
N ARG A 286 16.30 -7.75 11.05
CA ARG A 286 17.47 -6.92 10.68
C ARG A 286 17.23 -5.98 9.51
N SER A 287 15.97 -5.73 9.18
CA SER A 287 15.56 -4.75 8.16
C SER A 287 14.95 -3.51 8.81
N ILE A 288 15.23 -2.36 8.23
CA ILE A 288 14.61 -1.09 8.64
C ILE A 288 13.50 -0.78 7.66
N VAL A 289 12.27 -0.74 8.16
CA VAL A 289 11.11 -0.33 7.36
C VAL A 289 10.83 1.16 7.53
N GLU A 290 10.18 1.78 6.55
CA GLU A 290 9.66 3.13 6.69
C GLU A 290 8.52 3.19 7.72
N PRO A 291 8.17 4.37 8.28
CA PRO A 291 7.07 4.49 9.24
C PRO A 291 5.77 3.85 8.75
N ALA A 292 5.39 4.04 7.48
CA ALA A 292 4.22 3.40 6.87
C ALA A 292 4.28 1.86 6.94
N GLY A 293 5.47 1.28 6.77
CA GLY A 293 5.71 -0.16 6.86
C GLY A 293 5.54 -0.74 8.26
N ALA A 294 5.61 0.09 9.32
CA ALA A 294 5.53 -0.35 10.71
C ALA A 294 4.14 -0.18 11.33
N LEU A 295 3.20 0.54 10.69
CA LEU A 295 1.89 0.83 11.26
C LEU A 295 1.15 -0.44 11.70
N ALA A 296 1.16 -1.47 10.86
CA ALA A 296 0.47 -2.72 11.13
C ALA A 296 0.99 -3.42 12.40
N VAL A 297 2.31 -3.41 12.62
CA VAL A 297 2.92 -3.99 13.83
C VAL A 297 2.59 -3.15 15.07
N ALA A 298 2.61 -1.82 14.98
CA ALA A 298 2.19 -0.92 16.06
C ALA A 298 0.75 -1.23 16.48
N ALA A 299 -0.15 -1.40 15.51
CA ALA A 299 -1.55 -1.72 15.77
C ALA A 299 -1.75 -3.11 16.38
N ILE A 300 -0.98 -4.15 15.97
CA ILE A 300 -1.03 -5.47 16.63
C ILE A 300 -0.72 -5.35 18.12
N LYS A 301 0.30 -4.57 18.49
CA LYS A 301 0.67 -4.37 19.90
C LYS A 301 -0.47 -3.75 20.71
N GLN A 302 -1.11 -2.71 20.16
CA GLN A 302 -2.28 -2.06 20.81
C GLN A 302 -3.48 -3.00 20.87
N TYR A 303 -3.76 -3.74 19.77
CA TYR A 303 -4.86 -4.69 19.69
C TYR A 303 -4.72 -5.80 20.75
N VAL A 304 -3.53 -6.39 20.87
CA VAL A 304 -3.24 -7.45 21.85
C VAL A 304 -3.40 -6.92 23.28
N ALA A 305 -2.91 -5.71 23.55
CA ALA A 305 -3.06 -5.09 24.89
C ALA A 305 -4.53 -4.81 25.22
N LYS A 306 -5.29 -4.22 24.29
CA LYS A 306 -6.71 -3.88 24.46
C LYS A 306 -7.58 -5.12 24.66
N HIS A 307 -7.36 -6.17 23.87
CA HIS A 307 -8.20 -7.38 23.88
C HIS A 307 -7.63 -8.51 24.76
N LYS A 308 -6.47 -8.30 25.40
CA LYS A 308 -5.77 -9.33 26.20
C LYS A 308 -5.60 -10.65 25.43
N SER A 309 -5.39 -10.56 24.11
CA SER A 309 -5.35 -11.73 23.22
C SER A 309 -4.15 -12.62 23.52
N LYS A 310 -4.37 -13.95 23.50
CA LYS A 310 -3.36 -14.99 23.68
C LYS A 310 -3.59 -16.16 22.73
N GLY A 311 -2.51 -16.76 22.23
CA GLY A 311 -2.56 -17.94 21.38
C GLY A 311 -3.16 -17.69 19.98
N LYS A 312 -3.32 -16.40 19.59
CA LYS A 312 -3.86 -15.97 18.31
C LYS A 312 -2.76 -15.85 17.25
N THR A 313 -3.17 -15.87 15.96
CA THR A 313 -2.28 -15.67 14.83
C THR A 313 -2.66 -14.39 14.10
N PHE A 314 -1.74 -13.43 14.05
CA PHE A 314 -1.90 -12.13 13.41
C PHE A 314 -0.90 -11.96 12.28
N ALA A 315 -1.32 -11.35 11.18
CA ALA A 315 -0.41 -10.94 10.13
C ALA A 315 -0.33 -9.41 10.03
N ALA A 316 0.89 -8.88 9.87
CA ALA A 316 1.17 -7.49 9.54
C ALA A 316 1.80 -7.40 8.14
N ILE A 317 1.31 -6.49 7.31
CA ILE A 317 1.93 -6.20 6.02
C ILE A 317 2.98 -5.10 6.22
N LEU A 318 4.27 -5.44 6.05
CA LEU A 318 5.36 -4.47 6.03
C LEU A 318 5.40 -3.84 4.64
N CYS A 319 4.62 -2.77 4.46
CA CYS A 319 4.24 -2.29 3.14
C CYS A 319 5.34 -1.52 2.39
N GLY A 320 6.43 -1.10 3.08
CA GLY A 320 7.56 -0.44 2.44
C GLY A 320 8.74 -0.15 3.36
N ALA A 321 9.89 0.19 2.74
CA ALA A 321 11.14 0.53 3.41
C ALA A 321 11.87 1.75 2.82
N ASN A 322 11.19 2.57 2.00
CA ASN A 322 11.79 3.74 1.34
C ASN A 322 11.89 4.96 2.28
N MET A 323 12.65 4.80 3.34
CA MET A 323 12.90 5.86 4.33
C MET A 323 14.23 6.57 4.05
N ASN A 324 14.24 7.90 4.18
CA ASN A 324 15.51 8.65 4.16
C ASN A 324 16.35 8.27 5.39
N PHE A 325 17.64 7.98 5.17
CA PHE A 325 18.55 7.54 6.22
C PHE A 325 18.61 8.53 7.40
N ASP A 326 18.57 9.82 7.14
CA ASP A 326 18.60 10.88 8.17
C ASP A 326 17.42 10.79 9.16
N ARG A 327 16.32 10.13 8.77
CA ARG A 327 15.17 9.91 9.67
C ARG A 327 15.41 8.82 10.71
N LEU A 328 16.44 8.01 10.57
CA LEU A 328 16.77 6.98 11.57
C LEU A 328 17.05 7.55 12.94
N ARG A 329 17.62 8.75 13.01
CA ARG A 329 17.85 9.44 14.27
C ARG A 329 16.55 9.62 15.06
N PHE A 330 15.48 10.09 14.42
CA PHE A 330 14.18 10.30 15.07
C PHE A 330 13.46 9.01 15.49
N VAL A 331 13.87 7.86 14.92
CA VAL A 331 13.35 6.54 15.30
C VAL A 331 14.09 5.98 16.50
N ALA A 332 15.36 6.38 16.68
CA ALA A 332 16.25 5.86 17.71
C ALA A 332 16.15 6.61 19.05
N GLU A 333 15.85 7.89 19.01
CA GLU A 333 15.61 8.75 20.17
C GLU A 333 14.21 8.55 20.78
#